data_83f5d732378d349f3addef7d8779c5d2
#
_entry.id   83f5d732378d349f3addef7d8779c5d2
#
_cell.length_a   1.000
_cell.length_b   1.000
_cell.length_c   1.000
_cell.angle_alpha   90.00
_cell.angle_beta   90.00
_cell.angle_gamma   90.00
#
_symmetry.space_group_name_H-M   'P 1'
#
loop_
_entity.id
_entity.type
_entity.pdbx_description
1 polymer ?
#
loop_
_entity_poly.entity_id
_entity_poly.type
_entity_poly.pdbx_seq_one_letter_code
_entity_poly.pdbx_strand_id
1 'polypeptide(L)'
;MSDGPNDDHSRWDRISKGSLRSARRLSSRRGREESGLFLVEGAQAVREALAWPGKVNLLATSDPVRDAEHVGAAERRGIRVALLTDEDVSALSDTVTSQGVFAVCRQVTRHELPDEDVHLAVICAQVRDPGNAGTVIRCADAFGADCVILTRGSVDPHNPKTVRSSVGSIFNLPVLVGVDLADAVEWAHRHQMTVLAADGGGHGLDAVARSGRLKRPIAWLMGNEAWGLPEADRALADEVVGVPMWGSAESLNLSTAAAVVLYATASEQRA
;
A
#
# COMPACT_ATOMS: atom_id res chain seq x y z
N MET A 1 27.47 42.10 -15.21
CA MET A 1 27.91 41.05 -14.24
C MET A 1 26.63 40.41 -13.78
N SER A 2 26.29 39.29 -14.40
CA SER A 2 25.09 38.50 -14.05
C SER A 2 25.58 37.41 -13.09
N ASP A 3 25.19 37.54 -11.84
CA ASP A 3 25.29 36.44 -10.89
C ASP A 3 24.41 35.28 -11.41
N GLY A 4 25.05 34.22 -11.86
CA GLY A 4 24.38 32.97 -12.17
C GLY A 4 23.79 32.36 -10.90
N PRO A 5 22.79 31.48 -11.01
CA PRO A 5 22.19 30.83 -9.85
C PRO A 5 23.30 30.07 -9.10
N ASN A 6 23.49 30.42 -7.86
CA ASN A 6 24.43 29.82 -6.94
C ASN A 6 24.06 28.32 -6.83
N ASP A 7 24.92 27.45 -7.32
CA ASP A 7 24.78 25.99 -7.24
C ASP A 7 24.95 25.57 -5.76
N ASP A 8 23.87 25.65 -4.98
CA ASP A 8 23.83 25.31 -3.54
C ASP A 8 23.90 23.77 -3.29
N HIS A 9 24.35 23.02 -4.30
CA HIS A 9 24.61 21.58 -4.20
C HIS A 9 25.76 21.21 -3.25
N SER A 10 26.51 22.21 -2.75
CA SER A 10 27.62 21.99 -1.82
C SER A 10 27.18 21.65 -0.40
N ARG A 11 25.88 21.78 -0.08
CA ARG A 11 25.35 21.60 1.26
C ARG A 11 25.14 20.13 1.65
N TRP A 12 24.93 19.23 0.68
CA TRP A 12 24.69 17.82 0.93
C TRP A 12 25.75 16.95 0.25
N ASP A 13 26.17 15.90 0.95
CA ASP A 13 27.10 14.93 0.41
C ASP A 13 26.42 14.00 -0.60
N ARG A 14 27.22 13.54 -1.57
CA ARG A 14 26.79 12.43 -2.43
C ARG A 14 26.55 11.18 -1.60
N ILE A 15 25.60 10.35 -2.07
CA ILE A 15 25.35 9.07 -1.43
C ILE A 15 26.64 8.23 -1.41
N SER A 16 27.00 7.70 -0.24
CA SER A 16 28.19 6.84 -0.16
C SER A 16 27.96 5.51 -0.89
N LYS A 17 29.04 4.92 -1.44
CA LYS A 17 28.97 3.60 -2.09
C LYS A 17 28.36 2.53 -1.18
N GLY A 18 28.60 2.60 0.13
CA GLY A 18 28.01 1.69 1.11
C GLY A 18 26.49 1.89 1.26
N SER A 19 26.04 3.14 1.40
CA SER A 19 24.62 3.48 1.48
C SER A 19 23.86 3.11 0.21
N LEU A 20 24.43 3.39 -0.97
CA LEU A 20 23.85 3.01 -2.26
C LEU A 20 23.70 1.49 -2.39
N ARG A 21 24.76 0.73 -2.04
CA ARG A 21 24.72 -0.74 -2.05
C ARG A 21 23.65 -1.27 -1.11
N SER A 22 23.53 -0.71 0.09
CA SER A 22 22.49 -1.08 1.06
C SER A 22 21.09 -0.79 0.54
N ALA A 23 20.85 0.40 -0.05
CA ALA A 23 19.57 0.77 -0.64
C ALA A 23 19.19 -0.15 -1.82
N ARG A 24 20.15 -0.49 -2.70
CA ARG A 24 19.91 -1.44 -3.80
C ARG A 24 19.48 -2.84 -3.33
N ARG A 25 19.99 -3.32 -2.20
CA ARG A 25 19.58 -4.63 -1.64
C ARG A 25 18.11 -4.68 -1.26
N LEU A 26 17.48 -3.51 -1.03
CA LEU A 26 16.06 -3.40 -0.67
C LEU A 26 15.11 -3.72 -1.84
N SER A 27 15.61 -3.84 -3.08
CA SER A 27 14.85 -4.38 -4.21
C SER A 27 14.48 -5.86 -4.00
N SER A 28 15.32 -6.63 -3.28
CA SER A 28 15.08 -8.03 -2.97
C SER A 28 14.34 -8.22 -1.64
N ARG A 29 13.46 -9.23 -1.58
CA ARG A 29 12.75 -9.61 -0.35
C ARG A 29 13.74 -9.92 0.79
N ARG A 30 14.76 -10.73 0.51
CA ARG A 30 15.80 -11.08 1.49
C ARG A 30 16.49 -9.83 2.07
N GLY A 31 16.85 -8.86 1.23
CA GLY A 31 17.48 -7.62 1.69
C GLY A 31 16.60 -6.82 2.64
N ARG A 32 15.28 -6.80 2.40
CA ARG A 32 14.31 -6.15 3.27
C ARG A 32 14.12 -6.90 4.60
N GLU A 33 14.00 -8.23 4.56
CA GLU A 33 13.86 -9.08 5.76
C GLU A 33 15.10 -8.98 6.66
N GLU A 34 16.30 -9.05 6.10
CA GLU A 34 17.56 -8.95 6.85
C GLU A 34 17.78 -7.57 7.50
N SER A 35 17.33 -6.50 6.85
CA SER A 35 17.57 -5.13 7.31
C SER A 35 16.42 -4.51 8.10
N GLY A 36 15.19 -5.01 7.97
CA GLY A 36 13.98 -4.37 8.47
C GLY A 36 13.64 -3.05 7.78
N LEU A 37 14.24 -2.82 6.58
CA LEU A 37 14.10 -1.59 5.81
C LEU A 37 13.45 -1.87 4.46
N PHE A 38 12.91 -0.81 3.84
CA PHE A 38 12.43 -0.84 2.47
C PHE A 38 12.68 0.50 1.76
N LEU A 39 12.60 0.48 0.43
CA LEU A 39 12.82 1.64 -0.40
C LEU A 39 11.47 2.22 -0.83
N VAL A 40 11.34 3.53 -0.68
CA VAL A 40 10.21 4.33 -1.14
C VAL A 40 10.70 5.19 -2.29
N GLU A 41 9.99 5.20 -3.41
CA GLU A 41 10.30 5.95 -4.61
C GLU A 41 9.13 6.88 -4.99
N GLY A 42 9.46 8.11 -5.39
CA GLY A 42 8.51 9.09 -5.90
C GLY A 42 8.05 10.11 -4.86
N ALA A 43 7.83 11.34 -5.34
CA ALA A 43 7.59 12.52 -4.50
C ALA A 43 6.42 12.34 -3.52
N GLN A 44 5.27 11.83 -3.99
CA GLN A 44 4.11 11.65 -3.13
C GLN A 44 4.37 10.63 -2.03
N ALA A 45 4.92 9.45 -2.37
CA ALA A 45 5.19 8.41 -1.39
C ALA A 45 6.26 8.83 -0.36
N VAL A 46 7.28 9.58 -0.81
CA VAL A 46 8.30 10.16 0.08
C VAL A 46 7.70 11.21 1.01
N ARG A 47 6.75 12.02 0.53
CA ARG A 47 6.03 12.99 1.38
C ARG A 47 5.29 12.28 2.52
N GLU A 48 4.52 11.23 2.20
CA GLU A 48 3.80 10.44 3.20
C GLU A 48 4.78 9.78 4.18
N ALA A 49 5.87 9.20 3.69
CA ALA A 49 6.90 8.62 4.56
C ALA A 49 7.49 9.65 5.53
N LEU A 50 7.78 10.86 5.05
CA LEU A 50 8.31 11.95 5.86
C LEU A 50 7.28 12.47 6.89
N ALA A 51 5.99 12.30 6.68
CA ALA A 51 4.97 12.68 7.67
C ALA A 51 5.03 11.79 8.93
N TRP A 52 5.58 10.56 8.82
CA TRP A 52 5.65 9.61 9.93
C TRP A 52 6.95 9.75 10.75
N PRO A 53 6.89 10.13 12.04
CA PRO A 53 8.08 10.27 12.88
C PRO A 53 8.88 8.96 12.99
N GLY A 54 10.21 9.06 12.84
CA GLY A 54 11.13 7.95 13.08
C GLY A 54 11.11 6.80 12.05
N LYS A 55 10.38 6.95 10.96
CA LYS A 55 10.32 5.92 9.90
C LYS A 55 11.37 6.07 8.82
N VAL A 56 11.78 7.29 8.49
CA VAL A 56 12.76 7.56 7.42
C VAL A 56 14.17 7.61 8.01
N ASN A 57 15.09 6.82 7.48
CA ASN A 57 16.49 6.77 7.85
C ASN A 57 17.37 7.62 6.92
N LEU A 58 16.98 7.75 5.65
CA LEU A 58 17.72 8.46 4.62
C LEU A 58 16.74 9.01 3.58
N LEU A 59 16.89 10.27 3.23
CA LEU A 59 16.32 10.86 2.01
C LEU A 59 17.43 10.95 0.97
N ALA A 60 17.17 10.54 -0.26
CA ALA A 60 18.10 10.67 -1.36
C ALA A 60 17.42 11.28 -2.58
N THR A 61 18.04 12.28 -3.21
CA THR A 61 17.48 12.99 -4.37
C THR A 61 18.52 13.32 -5.40
N SER A 62 18.13 13.30 -6.68
CA SER A 62 18.97 13.78 -7.79
C SER A 62 18.83 15.29 -8.04
N ASP A 63 17.77 15.91 -7.51
CA ASP A 63 17.51 17.35 -7.69
C ASP A 63 16.95 17.95 -6.39
N PRO A 64 17.82 18.46 -5.50
CA PRO A 64 17.39 19.00 -4.22
C PRO A 64 16.61 20.33 -4.34
N VAL A 65 16.71 21.02 -5.47
CA VAL A 65 15.96 22.27 -5.73
C VAL A 65 14.51 21.93 -6.08
N ARG A 66 14.30 20.98 -6.99
CA ARG A 66 12.97 20.46 -7.31
C ARG A 66 12.31 19.84 -6.07
N ASP A 67 13.08 19.12 -5.26
CA ASP A 67 12.60 18.38 -4.09
C ASP A 67 12.78 19.17 -2.78
N ALA A 68 12.89 20.51 -2.83
CA ALA A 68 13.19 21.39 -1.69
C ALA A 68 12.22 21.19 -0.50
N GLU A 69 10.94 20.91 -0.77
CA GLU A 69 9.95 20.63 0.28
C GLU A 69 10.32 19.36 1.07
N HIS A 70 10.68 18.28 0.38
CA HIS A 70 11.07 16.99 0.99
C HIS A 70 12.39 17.14 1.75
N VAL A 71 13.36 17.83 1.15
CA VAL A 71 14.67 18.11 1.76
C VAL A 71 14.47 18.91 3.05
N GLY A 72 13.74 20.00 3.01
CA GLY A 72 13.44 20.80 4.21
C GLY A 72 12.67 20.02 5.29
N ALA A 73 11.74 19.14 4.89
CA ALA A 73 11.04 18.28 5.82
C ALA A 73 11.98 17.24 6.48
N ALA A 74 12.91 16.68 5.73
CA ALA A 74 13.92 15.75 6.24
C ALA A 74 14.87 16.46 7.23
N GLU A 75 15.39 17.62 6.87
CA GLU A 75 16.29 18.40 7.72
C GLU A 75 15.67 18.80 9.04
N ARG A 76 14.44 19.30 9.03
CA ARG A 76 13.71 19.64 10.27
C ARG A 76 13.54 18.45 11.22
N ARG A 77 13.62 17.23 10.70
CA ARG A 77 13.51 15.98 11.48
C ARG A 77 14.86 15.32 11.78
N GLY A 78 15.97 15.97 11.39
CA GLY A 78 17.32 15.42 11.55
C GLY A 78 17.58 14.17 10.69
N ILE A 79 16.81 13.99 9.61
CA ILE A 79 16.99 12.90 8.66
C ILE A 79 18.13 13.27 7.71
N ARG A 80 19.05 12.33 7.52
CA ARG A 80 20.16 12.52 6.59
C ARG A 80 19.65 12.68 5.16
N VAL A 81 20.17 13.69 4.45
CA VAL A 81 19.91 13.91 3.02
C VAL A 81 21.18 13.55 2.24
N ALA A 82 21.04 12.90 1.08
CA ALA A 82 22.13 12.56 0.18
C ALA A 82 21.78 12.86 -1.28
N LEU A 83 22.78 13.29 -2.06
CA LEU A 83 22.62 13.53 -3.49
C LEU A 83 22.87 12.27 -4.30
N LEU A 84 22.06 12.09 -5.34
CA LEU A 84 22.16 11.01 -6.33
C LEU A 84 22.64 11.55 -7.67
N THR A 85 23.43 10.76 -8.39
CA THR A 85 23.67 10.93 -9.83
C THR A 85 22.57 10.20 -10.61
N ASP A 86 22.47 10.45 -11.93
CA ASP A 86 21.56 9.71 -12.80
C ASP A 86 21.87 8.20 -12.82
N GLU A 87 23.15 7.84 -12.67
CA GLU A 87 23.58 6.44 -12.54
C GLU A 87 23.06 5.82 -11.23
N ASP A 88 23.12 6.57 -10.12
CA ASP A 88 22.59 6.13 -8.83
C ASP A 88 21.08 5.95 -8.88
N VAL A 89 20.34 6.88 -9.52
CA VAL A 89 18.89 6.79 -9.75
C VAL A 89 18.57 5.52 -10.54
N SER A 90 19.26 5.29 -11.66
CA SER A 90 19.09 4.10 -12.49
C SER A 90 19.41 2.81 -11.75
N ALA A 91 20.31 2.87 -10.76
CA ALA A 91 20.66 1.73 -9.94
C ALA A 91 19.64 1.42 -8.83
N LEU A 92 18.83 2.39 -8.42
CA LEU A 92 17.81 2.26 -7.37
C LEU A 92 16.40 1.99 -7.91
N SER A 93 16.09 2.48 -9.10
CA SER A 93 14.78 2.34 -9.72
C SER A 93 14.76 1.26 -10.80
N ASP A 94 13.64 0.54 -10.92
CA ASP A 94 13.31 -0.34 -12.03
C ASP A 94 12.31 0.30 -13.01
N THR A 95 12.00 1.59 -12.85
CA THR A 95 11.12 2.34 -13.74
C THR A 95 11.88 3.06 -14.84
N VAL A 96 11.27 3.15 -16.03
CA VAL A 96 11.86 3.85 -17.18
C VAL A 96 12.06 5.34 -16.92
N THR A 97 11.14 5.95 -16.15
CA THR A 97 11.16 7.37 -15.80
C THR A 97 11.01 7.54 -14.29
N SER A 98 12.13 7.44 -13.57
CA SER A 98 12.16 7.73 -12.14
C SER A 98 12.07 9.22 -11.87
N GLN A 99 11.37 9.60 -10.81
CA GLN A 99 11.36 10.99 -10.32
C GLN A 99 12.67 11.39 -9.61
N GLY A 100 13.57 10.45 -9.37
CA GLY A 100 14.88 10.71 -8.76
C GLY A 100 14.85 11.08 -7.28
N VAL A 101 13.72 10.86 -6.59
CA VAL A 101 13.60 11.05 -5.14
C VAL A 101 13.22 9.75 -4.46
N PHE A 102 13.97 9.40 -3.41
CA PHE A 102 13.85 8.14 -2.68
C PHE A 102 13.95 8.36 -1.17
N ALA A 103 13.30 7.48 -0.41
CA ALA A 103 13.52 7.37 1.02
C ALA A 103 13.80 5.92 1.41
N VAL A 104 14.78 5.73 2.30
CA VAL A 104 15.00 4.43 2.97
C VAL A 104 14.24 4.47 4.28
N CYS A 105 13.25 3.60 4.42
CA CYS A 105 12.32 3.61 5.54
C CYS A 105 12.37 2.30 6.33
N ARG A 106 12.02 2.35 7.62
CA ARG A 106 11.72 1.16 8.42
C ARG A 106 10.40 0.56 7.97
N GLN A 107 10.30 -0.77 7.95
CA GLN A 107 9.07 -1.48 7.63
C GLN A 107 7.91 -1.02 8.53
N VAL A 108 6.72 -0.92 7.94
CA VAL A 108 5.53 -0.35 8.60
C VAL A 108 4.40 -1.35 8.82
N THR A 109 4.55 -2.58 8.31
CA THR A 109 3.54 -3.64 8.49
C THR A 109 3.44 -4.13 9.93
N ARG A 110 2.27 -4.67 10.26
CA ARG A 110 1.97 -5.30 11.55
C ARG A 110 1.71 -6.79 11.34
N HIS A 111 1.91 -7.57 12.41
CA HIS A 111 1.63 -9.01 12.44
C HIS A 111 0.45 -9.35 13.35
N GLU A 112 0.07 -8.42 14.21
CA GLU A 112 -1.02 -8.57 15.18
C GLU A 112 -2.25 -7.85 14.64
N LEU A 113 -3.38 -8.54 14.69
CA LEU A 113 -4.67 -7.99 14.32
C LEU A 113 -5.09 -6.93 15.35
N PRO A 114 -5.69 -5.79 14.92
CA PRO A 114 -6.08 -4.73 15.84
C PRO A 114 -7.20 -5.18 16.78
N ASP A 115 -7.16 -4.66 18.01
CA ASP A 115 -8.22 -4.85 19.02
C ASP A 115 -9.17 -3.64 19.08
N GLU A 116 -8.84 -2.56 18.35
CA GLU A 116 -9.68 -1.36 18.27
C GLU A 116 -10.94 -1.62 17.42
N ASP A 117 -11.94 -0.76 17.59
CA ASP A 117 -13.17 -0.82 16.78
C ASP A 117 -12.85 -0.62 15.30
N VAL A 118 -13.28 -1.56 14.48
CA VAL A 118 -13.06 -1.58 13.03
C VAL A 118 -14.42 -1.61 12.33
N HIS A 119 -14.62 -0.70 11.39
CA HIS A 119 -15.87 -0.59 10.63
C HIS A 119 -15.73 -1.04 9.18
N LEU A 120 -14.55 -0.91 8.60
CA LEU A 120 -14.27 -1.33 7.22
C LEU A 120 -12.87 -1.93 7.12
N ALA A 121 -12.78 -3.20 6.76
CA ALA A 121 -11.53 -3.91 6.55
C ALA A 121 -11.48 -4.57 5.16
N VAL A 122 -10.27 -4.81 4.68
CA VAL A 122 -10.04 -5.58 3.45
C VAL A 122 -9.15 -6.78 3.78
N ILE A 123 -9.63 -7.98 3.49
CA ILE A 123 -8.90 -9.24 3.64
C ILE A 123 -8.52 -9.73 2.23
N CYS A 124 -7.25 -9.70 1.90
CA CYS A 124 -6.69 -10.14 0.61
C CYS A 124 -6.20 -11.58 0.74
N ALA A 125 -6.97 -12.54 0.20
CA ALA A 125 -6.64 -13.96 0.22
C ALA A 125 -5.58 -14.28 -0.85
N GLN A 126 -4.32 -14.43 -0.44
CA GLN A 126 -3.19 -14.80 -1.29
C GLN A 126 -3.02 -13.93 -2.55
N VAL A 127 -3.22 -12.61 -2.44
CA VAL A 127 -2.98 -11.67 -3.53
C VAL A 127 -1.48 -11.65 -3.87
N ARG A 128 -1.13 -11.94 -5.13
CA ARG A 128 0.27 -12.14 -5.57
C ARG A 128 0.80 -11.05 -6.47
N ASP A 129 -0.06 -10.34 -7.21
CA ASP A 129 0.42 -9.20 -8.01
C ASP A 129 0.69 -7.97 -7.12
N PRO A 130 1.94 -7.48 -7.12
CA PRO A 130 2.31 -6.34 -6.28
C PRO A 130 1.61 -5.03 -6.70
N GLY A 131 1.23 -4.89 -7.96
CA GLY A 131 0.46 -3.75 -8.46
C GLY A 131 -0.95 -3.73 -7.88
N ASN A 132 -1.64 -4.87 -7.90
CA ASN A 132 -2.97 -5.01 -7.31
C ASN A 132 -2.93 -4.78 -5.79
N ALA A 133 -1.99 -5.43 -5.09
CA ALA A 133 -1.86 -5.24 -3.64
C ALA A 133 -1.68 -3.77 -3.26
N GLY A 134 -0.78 -3.03 -3.93
CA GLY A 134 -0.59 -1.61 -3.66
C GLY A 134 -1.79 -0.76 -4.02
N THR A 135 -2.49 -1.08 -5.11
CA THR A 135 -3.72 -0.37 -5.50
C THR A 135 -4.86 -0.64 -4.51
N VAL A 136 -4.99 -1.86 -3.99
CA VAL A 136 -5.97 -2.17 -2.92
C VAL A 136 -5.66 -1.36 -1.67
N ILE A 137 -4.40 -1.30 -1.24
CA ILE A 137 -3.98 -0.46 -0.08
C ILE A 137 -4.36 1.01 -0.34
N ARG A 138 -4.13 1.52 -1.54
CA ARG A 138 -4.50 2.89 -1.91
C ARG A 138 -6.01 3.12 -1.90
N CYS A 139 -6.80 2.19 -2.41
CA CYS A 139 -8.26 2.30 -2.38
C CYS A 139 -8.79 2.22 -0.94
N ALA A 140 -8.23 1.34 -0.12
CA ALA A 140 -8.58 1.21 1.29
C ALA A 140 -8.34 2.52 2.06
N ASP A 141 -7.17 3.14 1.89
CA ASP A 141 -6.84 4.47 2.44
C ASP A 141 -7.82 5.53 1.93
N ALA A 142 -8.00 5.63 0.61
CA ALA A 142 -8.85 6.65 -0.02
C ALA A 142 -10.32 6.59 0.44
N PHE A 143 -10.85 5.40 0.71
CA PHE A 143 -12.23 5.20 1.17
C PHE A 143 -12.33 5.05 2.69
N GLY A 144 -11.21 5.21 3.42
CA GLY A 144 -11.16 5.23 4.87
C GLY A 144 -11.48 3.88 5.50
N ALA A 145 -10.93 2.81 4.93
CA ALA A 145 -10.86 1.55 5.62
C ALA A 145 -9.89 1.63 6.81
N ASP A 146 -10.17 0.86 7.85
CA ASP A 146 -9.39 0.87 9.08
C ASP A 146 -8.12 0.01 8.95
N CYS A 147 -8.14 -1.04 8.11
CA CYS A 147 -6.96 -1.86 7.85
C CYS A 147 -7.06 -2.67 6.55
N VAL A 148 -5.90 -3.14 6.10
CA VAL A 148 -5.75 -4.15 5.03
C VAL A 148 -4.99 -5.34 5.56
N ILE A 149 -5.54 -6.54 5.40
CA ILE A 149 -4.90 -7.80 5.79
C ILE A 149 -4.46 -8.53 4.52
N LEU A 150 -3.16 -8.65 4.33
CA LEU A 150 -2.57 -9.51 3.30
C LEU A 150 -2.29 -10.88 3.93
N THR A 151 -3.13 -11.86 3.66
CA THR A 151 -3.01 -13.18 4.28
C THR A 151 -1.71 -13.89 3.88
N ARG A 152 -1.35 -14.93 4.63
CA ARG A 152 -0.18 -15.77 4.34
C ARG A 152 -0.20 -16.24 2.88
N GLY A 153 0.92 -16.10 2.19
CA GLY A 153 1.05 -16.38 0.77
C GLY A 153 0.81 -15.19 -0.16
N SER A 154 0.42 -14.03 0.37
CA SER A 154 0.36 -12.79 -0.38
C SER A 154 1.74 -12.20 -0.65
N VAL A 155 1.80 -11.27 -1.60
CA VAL A 155 3.00 -10.51 -1.93
C VAL A 155 3.46 -9.68 -0.72
N ASP A 156 4.78 -9.46 -0.63
CA ASP A 156 5.36 -8.55 0.34
C ASP A 156 4.93 -7.09 0.05
N PRO A 157 4.22 -6.42 0.97
CA PRO A 157 3.76 -5.03 0.78
C PRO A 157 4.91 -4.03 0.63
N HIS A 158 6.10 -4.36 1.12
CA HIS A 158 7.30 -3.54 0.93
C HIS A 158 8.03 -3.82 -0.39
N ASN A 159 7.50 -4.68 -1.28
CA ASN A 159 7.99 -4.81 -2.64
C ASN A 159 7.96 -3.45 -3.35
N PRO A 160 9.01 -3.03 -4.07
CA PRO A 160 9.06 -1.71 -4.72
C PRO A 160 7.85 -1.40 -5.60
N LYS A 161 7.32 -2.39 -6.33
CA LYS A 161 6.11 -2.20 -7.17
C LYS A 161 4.86 -1.99 -6.31
N THR A 162 4.72 -2.68 -5.17
CA THR A 162 3.60 -2.47 -4.23
C THR A 162 3.67 -1.08 -3.61
N VAL A 163 4.86 -0.68 -3.14
CA VAL A 163 5.08 0.65 -2.55
C VAL A 163 4.74 1.75 -3.54
N ARG A 164 5.20 1.64 -4.79
CA ARG A 164 4.86 2.63 -5.84
C ARG A 164 3.38 2.69 -6.13
N SER A 165 2.71 1.54 -6.30
CA SER A 165 1.27 1.51 -6.62
C SER A 165 0.39 1.97 -5.46
N SER A 166 0.87 1.87 -4.21
CA SER A 166 0.17 2.42 -3.04
C SER A 166 0.27 3.94 -2.93
N VAL A 167 1.23 4.58 -3.63
CA VAL A 167 1.43 6.05 -3.69
C VAL A 167 1.51 6.68 -2.28
N GLY A 168 2.09 5.97 -1.32
CA GLY A 168 2.25 6.43 0.07
C GLY A 168 1.16 5.95 1.03
N SER A 169 0.02 5.44 0.56
CA SER A 169 -1.06 4.94 1.42
C SER A 169 -0.64 3.83 2.39
N ILE A 170 0.46 3.12 2.09
CA ILE A 170 1.06 2.13 3.00
C ILE A 170 1.46 2.73 4.36
N PHE A 171 1.62 4.06 4.45
CA PHE A 171 1.93 4.76 5.69
C PHE A 171 0.68 5.20 6.44
N ASN A 172 -0.48 5.31 5.80
CA ASN A 172 -1.68 5.98 6.32
C ASN A 172 -2.63 5.04 7.05
N LEU A 173 -2.60 3.74 6.70
CA LEU A 173 -3.45 2.75 7.36
C LEU A 173 -2.65 1.51 7.76
N PRO A 174 -3.06 0.76 8.79
CA PRO A 174 -2.47 -0.51 9.17
C PRO A 174 -2.52 -1.53 8.02
N VAL A 175 -1.35 -2.02 7.60
CA VAL A 175 -1.23 -3.17 6.69
C VAL A 175 -0.70 -4.36 7.47
N LEU A 176 -1.52 -5.40 7.57
CA LEU A 176 -1.23 -6.60 8.32
C LEU A 176 -0.74 -7.70 7.40
N VAL A 177 0.22 -8.50 7.85
CA VAL A 177 0.82 -9.59 7.06
C VAL A 177 1.01 -10.86 7.88
N GLY A 178 1.05 -12.00 7.18
CA GLY A 178 1.36 -13.29 7.80
C GLY A 178 0.22 -13.92 8.60
N VAL A 179 -0.97 -13.34 8.56
CA VAL A 179 -2.20 -13.85 9.17
C VAL A 179 -2.78 -14.95 8.27
N ASP A 180 -3.24 -16.05 8.85
CA ASP A 180 -3.99 -17.05 8.09
C ASP A 180 -5.40 -16.56 7.78
N LEU A 181 -5.99 -16.99 6.65
CA LEU A 181 -7.29 -16.51 6.22
C LEU A 181 -8.39 -16.81 7.26
N ALA A 182 -8.38 -18.00 7.82
CA ALA A 182 -9.37 -18.38 8.84
C ALA A 182 -9.29 -17.48 10.08
N ASP A 183 -8.04 -17.16 10.54
CA ASP A 183 -7.82 -16.29 11.69
C ASP A 183 -8.27 -14.84 11.40
N ALA A 184 -8.08 -14.37 10.17
CA ALA A 184 -8.54 -13.04 9.76
C ALA A 184 -10.08 -12.95 9.72
N VAL A 185 -10.75 -14.00 9.25
CA VAL A 185 -12.22 -14.07 9.24
C VAL A 185 -12.77 -14.19 10.67
N GLU A 186 -12.19 -15.06 11.51
CA GLU A 186 -12.57 -15.17 12.91
C GLU A 186 -12.40 -13.84 13.67
N TRP A 187 -11.32 -13.13 13.40
CA TRP A 187 -11.10 -11.79 13.94
C TRP A 187 -12.21 -10.82 13.51
N ALA A 188 -12.57 -10.81 12.22
CA ALA A 188 -13.67 -9.96 11.73
C ALA A 188 -14.99 -10.28 12.44
N HIS A 189 -15.34 -11.56 12.63
CA HIS A 189 -16.54 -11.96 13.37
C HIS A 189 -16.50 -11.53 14.84
N ARG A 190 -15.35 -11.64 15.52
CA ARG A 190 -15.18 -11.14 16.90
C ARG A 190 -15.43 -9.63 17.02
N HIS A 191 -15.11 -8.87 15.96
CA HIS A 191 -15.39 -7.44 15.87
C HIS A 191 -16.78 -7.13 15.28
N GLN A 192 -17.68 -8.13 15.25
CA GLN A 192 -19.08 -7.99 14.78
C GLN A 192 -19.18 -7.50 13.33
N MET A 193 -18.13 -7.71 12.53
CA MET A 193 -18.15 -7.41 11.11
C MET A 193 -18.84 -8.51 10.33
N THR A 194 -19.57 -8.13 9.28
CA THR A 194 -20.04 -9.08 8.26
C THR A 194 -18.93 -9.27 7.23
N VAL A 195 -18.54 -10.52 6.98
CA VAL A 195 -17.54 -10.86 5.98
C VAL A 195 -18.21 -11.09 4.64
N LEU A 196 -17.93 -10.21 3.67
CA LEU A 196 -18.49 -10.26 2.31
C LEU A 196 -17.40 -10.68 1.32
N ALA A 197 -17.58 -11.84 0.67
CA ALA A 197 -16.68 -12.30 -0.39
C ALA A 197 -17.02 -11.56 -1.70
N ALA A 198 -16.03 -10.82 -2.22
CA ALA A 198 -16.15 -10.16 -3.53
C ALA A 198 -15.87 -11.18 -4.63
N ASP A 199 -16.93 -11.80 -5.15
CA ASP A 199 -16.84 -12.81 -6.22
C ASP A 199 -18.07 -12.74 -7.13
N GLY A 200 -17.93 -13.18 -8.37
CA GLY A 200 -19.06 -13.30 -9.30
C GLY A 200 -20.05 -14.36 -8.87
N GLY A 201 -21.34 -14.20 -9.24
CA GLY A 201 -22.38 -15.18 -8.99
C GLY A 201 -23.08 -15.08 -7.62
N GLY A 202 -22.72 -14.11 -6.78
CA GLY A 202 -23.43 -13.81 -5.53
C GLY A 202 -24.54 -12.77 -5.70
N HIS A 203 -24.98 -12.20 -4.57
CA HIS A 203 -25.92 -11.07 -4.59
C HIS A 203 -25.29 -9.84 -5.25
N GLY A 204 -26.08 -9.09 -6.03
CA GLY A 204 -25.59 -7.84 -6.63
C GLY A 204 -25.25 -6.79 -5.57
N LEU A 205 -24.10 -6.17 -5.67
CA LEU A 205 -23.64 -5.11 -4.76
C LEU A 205 -24.66 -3.99 -4.59
N ASP A 206 -25.34 -3.61 -5.67
CA ASP A 206 -26.40 -2.59 -5.67
C ASP A 206 -27.63 -3.03 -4.84
N ALA A 207 -27.98 -4.31 -4.84
CA ALA A 207 -29.05 -4.84 -4.01
C ALA A 207 -28.66 -4.90 -2.52
N VAL A 208 -27.39 -5.26 -2.25
CA VAL A 208 -26.82 -5.27 -0.89
C VAL A 208 -26.80 -3.85 -0.32
N ALA A 209 -26.37 -2.86 -1.10
CA ALA A 209 -26.38 -1.45 -0.71
C ALA A 209 -27.81 -0.97 -0.40
N ARG A 210 -28.76 -1.16 -1.32
CA ARG A 210 -30.17 -0.76 -1.10
C ARG A 210 -30.83 -1.42 0.13
N SER A 211 -30.35 -2.59 0.55
CA SER A 211 -30.85 -3.26 1.75
C SER A 211 -30.35 -2.64 3.07
N GLY A 212 -29.40 -1.70 3.00
CA GLY A 212 -28.77 -1.08 4.16
C GLY A 212 -27.72 -1.95 4.87
N ARG A 213 -27.39 -3.13 4.33
CA ARG A 213 -26.40 -4.04 4.94
C ARG A 213 -25.01 -3.44 4.99
N LEU A 214 -24.63 -2.63 4.00
CA LEU A 214 -23.32 -1.98 3.97
C LEU A 214 -23.13 -0.89 5.04
N LYS A 215 -24.18 -0.49 5.76
CA LYS A 215 -24.10 0.47 6.88
C LYS A 215 -23.48 -0.12 8.15
N ARG A 216 -23.39 -1.45 8.20
CA ARG A 216 -22.79 -2.18 9.34
C ARG A 216 -21.27 -2.30 9.14
N PRO A 217 -20.51 -2.71 10.18
CA PRO A 217 -19.12 -3.08 10.01
C PRO A 217 -18.94 -4.20 8.98
N ILE A 218 -18.07 -3.99 7.99
CA ILE A 218 -17.84 -4.90 6.85
C ILE A 218 -16.37 -5.25 6.73
N ALA A 219 -16.08 -6.53 6.54
CA ALA A 219 -14.79 -7.02 6.06
C ALA A 219 -14.96 -7.59 4.65
N TRP A 220 -14.34 -6.96 3.66
CA TRP A 220 -14.32 -7.45 2.28
C TRP A 220 -13.26 -8.51 2.09
N LEU A 221 -13.65 -9.73 1.75
CA LEU A 221 -12.76 -10.81 1.37
C LEU A 221 -12.52 -10.78 -0.15
N MET A 222 -11.29 -10.50 -0.54
CA MET A 222 -10.84 -10.39 -1.94
C MET A 222 -10.00 -11.61 -2.32
N GLY A 223 -10.31 -12.25 -3.44
CA GLY A 223 -9.63 -13.44 -3.93
C GLY A 223 -8.32 -13.15 -4.67
N ASN A 224 -7.66 -14.22 -5.11
CA ASN A 224 -6.46 -14.13 -5.94
C ASN A 224 -6.81 -13.76 -7.38
N GLU A 225 -5.89 -13.09 -8.08
CA GLU A 225 -6.08 -12.59 -9.45
C GLU A 225 -6.25 -13.70 -10.50
N ALA A 226 -5.68 -14.88 -10.24
CA ALA A 226 -5.65 -15.97 -11.23
C ALA A 226 -6.78 -16.99 -11.03
N TRP A 227 -7.15 -17.28 -9.77
CA TRP A 227 -8.14 -18.33 -9.46
C TRP A 227 -9.29 -17.85 -8.57
N GLY A 228 -9.35 -16.55 -8.26
CA GLY A 228 -10.42 -15.99 -7.41
C GLY A 228 -10.36 -16.50 -5.98
N LEU A 229 -11.52 -16.82 -5.43
CA LEU A 229 -11.70 -17.45 -4.12
C LEU A 229 -12.05 -18.93 -4.33
N PRO A 230 -11.17 -19.88 -3.93
CA PRO A 230 -11.53 -21.28 -3.84
C PRO A 230 -12.81 -21.48 -3.00
N GLU A 231 -13.58 -22.54 -3.28
CA GLU A 231 -14.84 -22.78 -2.58
C GLU A 231 -14.69 -22.83 -1.05
N ALA A 232 -13.59 -23.44 -0.56
CA ALA A 232 -13.30 -23.51 0.86
C ALA A 232 -13.05 -22.12 1.48
N ASP A 233 -12.34 -21.23 0.77
CA ASP A 233 -12.07 -19.87 1.24
C ASP A 233 -13.34 -19.01 1.18
N ARG A 234 -14.13 -19.15 0.10
CA ARG A 234 -15.40 -18.47 -0.07
C ARG A 234 -16.44 -18.88 0.98
N ALA A 235 -16.43 -20.14 1.40
CA ALA A 235 -17.31 -20.65 2.45
C ALA A 235 -17.03 -20.07 3.85
N LEU A 236 -15.90 -19.39 4.05
CA LEU A 236 -15.61 -18.67 5.30
C LEU A 236 -16.36 -17.33 5.39
N ALA A 237 -16.81 -16.79 4.26
CA ALA A 237 -17.56 -15.54 4.23
C ALA A 237 -19.04 -15.78 4.58
N ASP A 238 -19.69 -14.76 5.16
CA ASP A 238 -21.11 -14.79 5.49
C ASP A 238 -21.98 -14.70 4.22
N GLU A 239 -21.48 -14.02 3.19
CA GLU A 239 -22.21 -13.81 1.93
C GLU A 239 -21.23 -13.59 0.78
N VAL A 240 -21.63 -14.00 -0.42
CA VAL A 240 -20.94 -13.69 -1.67
C VAL A 240 -21.65 -12.52 -2.35
N VAL A 241 -20.89 -11.49 -2.71
CA VAL A 241 -21.38 -10.26 -3.32
C VAL A 241 -20.62 -9.98 -4.60
N GLY A 242 -21.35 -9.90 -5.72
CA GLY A 242 -20.78 -9.59 -7.03
C GLY A 242 -21.04 -8.14 -7.45
N VAL A 243 -20.08 -7.55 -8.14
CA VAL A 243 -20.29 -6.27 -8.85
C VAL A 243 -21.14 -6.55 -10.09
N PRO A 244 -22.33 -5.93 -10.26
CA PRO A 244 -23.15 -6.15 -11.45
C PRO A 244 -22.40 -5.74 -12.72
N MET A 245 -22.42 -6.61 -13.73
CA MET A 245 -21.78 -6.39 -15.02
C MET A 245 -22.86 -6.26 -16.09
N TRP A 246 -22.84 -5.17 -16.84
CA TRP A 246 -23.82 -4.90 -17.92
C TRP A 246 -23.22 -5.00 -19.33
N GLY A 247 -21.93 -5.22 -19.42
CA GLY A 247 -21.20 -5.39 -20.67
C GLY A 247 -20.86 -6.84 -20.92
N SER A 248 -19.92 -7.08 -21.84
CA SER A 248 -19.42 -8.40 -22.24
C SER A 248 -18.24 -8.90 -21.38
N ALA A 249 -17.73 -8.08 -20.47
CA ALA A 249 -16.67 -8.51 -19.55
C ALA A 249 -17.26 -9.45 -18.48
N GLU A 250 -16.56 -10.54 -18.20
CA GLU A 250 -16.99 -11.55 -17.22
C GLU A 250 -16.52 -11.26 -15.80
N SER A 251 -15.47 -10.43 -15.65
CA SER A 251 -14.89 -10.06 -14.35
C SER A 251 -14.18 -8.72 -14.39
N LEU A 252 -13.91 -8.16 -13.23
CA LEU A 252 -13.06 -7.00 -13.03
C LEU A 252 -11.69 -7.43 -12.52
N ASN A 253 -10.66 -6.63 -12.83
CA ASN A 253 -9.39 -6.74 -12.12
C ASN A 253 -9.64 -6.60 -10.61
N LEU A 254 -8.88 -7.32 -9.80
CA LEU A 254 -8.98 -7.34 -8.33
C LEU A 254 -9.03 -5.94 -7.71
N SER A 255 -8.09 -5.08 -8.07
CA SER A 255 -8.01 -3.74 -7.49
C SER A 255 -9.14 -2.83 -7.96
N THR A 256 -9.66 -3.05 -9.15
CA THR A 256 -10.87 -2.37 -9.65
C THR A 256 -12.11 -2.81 -8.87
N ALA A 257 -12.27 -4.11 -8.64
CA ALA A 257 -13.35 -4.64 -7.82
C ALA A 257 -13.27 -4.08 -6.39
N ALA A 258 -12.07 -4.06 -5.79
CA ALA A 258 -11.84 -3.48 -4.47
C ALA A 258 -12.26 -1.99 -4.42
N ALA A 259 -11.88 -1.19 -5.43
CA ALA A 259 -12.30 0.22 -5.48
C ALA A 259 -13.81 0.38 -5.48
N VAL A 260 -14.54 -0.45 -6.25
CA VAL A 260 -16.00 -0.38 -6.37
C VAL A 260 -16.69 -0.77 -5.04
N VAL A 261 -16.30 -1.88 -4.44
CA VAL A 261 -16.94 -2.37 -3.21
C VAL A 261 -16.64 -1.48 -2.01
N LEU A 262 -15.39 -0.96 -1.92
CA LEU A 262 -15.00 -0.05 -0.85
C LEU A 262 -15.69 1.31 -0.98
N TYR A 263 -15.79 1.87 -2.19
CA TYR A 263 -16.54 3.10 -2.42
C TYR A 263 -18.02 2.94 -2.04
N ALA A 264 -18.66 1.85 -2.48
CA ALA A 264 -20.06 1.58 -2.16
C ALA A 264 -20.27 1.50 -0.64
N THR A 265 -19.40 0.77 0.06
CA THR A 265 -19.49 0.62 1.53
C THR A 265 -19.26 1.95 2.24
N ALA A 266 -18.18 2.67 1.89
CA ALA A 266 -17.87 3.96 2.50
C ALA A 266 -18.99 5.00 2.28
N SER A 267 -19.63 4.97 1.12
CA SER A 267 -20.76 5.85 0.81
C SER A 267 -21.96 5.57 1.71
N GLU A 268 -22.27 4.30 1.96
CA GLU A 268 -23.40 3.90 2.84
C GLU A 268 -23.12 4.14 4.32
N GLN A 269 -21.86 3.93 4.76
CA GLN A 269 -21.48 4.13 6.16
C GLN A 269 -21.39 5.61 6.57
N ARG A 270 -21.23 6.52 5.58
CA ARG A 270 -21.10 7.97 5.83
C ARG A 270 -22.33 8.79 5.41
N ALA A 271 -23.37 8.14 4.86
CA ALA A 271 -24.67 8.74 4.55
C ALA A 271 -25.53 8.79 5.81
#